data_0153d954e7e60b8788d648a2999307d2
#
_entry.id   0153d954e7e60b8788d648a2999307d2
#
_cell.length_a   1.000
_cell.length_b   1.000
_cell.length_c   1.000
_cell.angle_alpha   90.00
_cell.angle_beta   90.00
_cell.angle_gamma   90.00
#
_symmetry.space_group_name_H-M   'P 1'
#
loop_
_entity.id
_entity.type
_entity.pdbx_description
1 polymer ?
#
loop_
_entity_poly.entity_id
_entity_poly.type
_entity_poly.pdbx_seq_one_letter_code
_entity_poly.pdbx_strand_id
1 'polypeptide(L)'
;MRFSNWQNKFTALWLIALLLVAVGLGVTWLNKDIHIQTNIFALLPKVQQDPELARTQQYMNEQLNNKVFVVVDAKDEAAIQQATHFLKAQAKQSALWQPLKPQLDFDQFAKQLYQHRAGLLSTQDQALLQKKDYAALTEQSLMQMMSPGMPVTAESLKQDPLLLFPRYAMQLATPSQQDIEMEQGFATIHHEQGISRLFVLQLTQSPYNIDYQEQTSTWIEQTKQKLAAMGLKSHWTGTILFSNFGTQSAKQEISTIGVGSTLGLIFLVWFGFRSLRPLATEFIAVSTGSFVAFAVTHWVFGEIHLMTLVFGASLIGVCVDFSFYFMAMQSQHRKLGGFQILKPLLPSLFMGLMTTLVAYIFLSFTPFPGFKQIAVFSIVGLTAAWISSVLLLPRLPALNAQPAIQALSWIGQARLWFQQRTKVRSGLIAIILAVGTSSLFYLKSNDDIRNLQGMDASLKLQDQAVREQFGQQQSSDYFVVRAASANEMQQQEQQL
;
A
#
# COMPACT_ATOMS: atom_id res chain seq x y z
N MET A 1 -31.56 8.09 -44.92
CA MET A 1 -32.42 8.66 -43.87
C MET A 1 -32.67 7.74 -42.66
N ARG A 2 -32.92 6.43 -42.79
CA ARG A 2 -33.16 5.54 -41.62
C ARG A 2 -31.98 5.36 -40.64
N PHE A 3 -30.73 5.35 -41.12
CA PHE A 3 -29.55 5.21 -40.26
C PHE A 3 -29.29 6.41 -39.35
N SER A 4 -29.56 7.62 -39.82
CA SER A 4 -29.37 8.87 -39.06
C SER A 4 -30.29 8.96 -37.81
N ASN A 5 -31.54 8.48 -37.94
CA ASN A 5 -32.50 8.50 -36.83
C ASN A 5 -32.16 7.51 -35.69
N TRP A 6 -31.60 6.38 -36.07
CA TRP A 6 -31.18 5.34 -35.11
C TRP A 6 -29.99 5.83 -34.28
N GLN A 7 -29.02 6.40 -34.94
CA GLN A 7 -27.82 6.93 -34.29
C GLN A 7 -28.12 8.11 -33.34
N ASN A 8 -29.08 8.97 -33.69
CA ASN A 8 -29.53 10.04 -32.80
C ASN A 8 -30.17 9.49 -31.52
N LYS A 9 -30.93 8.41 -31.64
CA LYS A 9 -31.54 7.73 -30.47
C LYS A 9 -30.46 7.10 -29.58
N PHE A 10 -29.45 6.42 -30.16
CA PHE A 10 -28.36 5.83 -29.37
C PHE A 10 -27.49 6.87 -28.69
N THR A 11 -27.21 8.00 -29.35
CA THR A 11 -26.45 9.09 -28.71
C THR A 11 -27.25 9.74 -27.58
N ALA A 12 -28.57 9.97 -27.79
CA ALA A 12 -29.43 10.48 -26.72
C ALA A 12 -29.46 9.50 -25.53
N LEU A 13 -29.60 8.19 -25.81
CA LEU A 13 -29.55 7.17 -24.76
C LEU A 13 -28.22 7.15 -24.01
N TRP A 14 -27.10 7.29 -24.74
CA TRP A 14 -25.76 7.35 -24.14
C TRP A 14 -25.58 8.59 -23.26
N LEU A 15 -26.03 9.75 -23.73
CA LEU A 15 -25.97 10.98 -22.93
C LEU A 15 -26.85 10.89 -21.66
N ILE A 16 -28.03 10.26 -21.76
CA ILE A 16 -28.88 9.98 -20.60
C ILE A 16 -28.16 9.02 -19.64
N ALA A 17 -27.51 7.96 -20.14
CA ALA A 17 -26.73 7.05 -19.32
C ALA A 17 -25.59 7.77 -18.57
N LEU A 18 -24.84 8.63 -19.26
CA LEU A 18 -23.82 9.45 -18.64
C LEU A 18 -24.38 10.40 -17.57
N LEU A 19 -25.55 11.00 -17.82
CA LEU A 19 -26.22 11.84 -16.83
C LEU A 19 -26.63 11.04 -15.60
N LEU A 20 -27.18 9.84 -15.78
CA LEU A 20 -27.53 8.95 -14.68
C LEU A 20 -26.31 8.54 -13.84
N VAL A 21 -25.20 8.24 -14.50
CA VAL A 21 -23.93 7.97 -13.82
C VAL A 21 -23.45 9.20 -13.05
N ALA A 22 -23.57 10.40 -13.62
CA ALA A 22 -23.19 11.65 -12.96
C ALA A 22 -24.05 11.92 -11.71
N VAL A 23 -25.38 11.73 -11.83
CA VAL A 23 -26.29 11.88 -10.69
C VAL A 23 -26.00 10.85 -9.60
N GLY A 24 -25.78 9.58 -9.98
CA GLY A 24 -25.45 8.52 -9.04
C GLY A 24 -24.12 8.80 -8.28
N LEU A 25 -23.08 9.21 -8.98
CA LEU A 25 -21.81 9.63 -8.35
C LEU A 25 -21.99 10.89 -7.48
N GLY A 26 -22.80 11.84 -7.92
CA GLY A 26 -23.12 13.05 -7.14
C GLY A 26 -23.79 12.70 -5.81
N VAL A 27 -24.72 11.75 -5.80
CA VAL A 27 -25.37 11.27 -4.57
C VAL A 27 -24.38 10.57 -3.64
N THR A 28 -23.52 9.68 -4.18
CA THR A 28 -22.49 9.01 -3.36
C THR A 28 -21.49 10.00 -2.78
N TRP A 29 -21.12 11.04 -3.54
CA TRP A 29 -20.21 12.09 -3.07
C TRP A 29 -20.82 12.95 -1.96
N LEU A 30 -22.10 13.31 -2.09
CA LEU A 30 -22.83 14.06 -1.05
C LEU A 30 -22.93 13.27 0.26
N ASN A 31 -23.08 11.96 0.18
CA ASN A 31 -23.11 11.06 1.34
C ASN A 31 -21.71 10.79 1.93
N LYS A 32 -20.65 11.33 1.35
CA LYS A 32 -19.24 11.07 1.72
C LYS A 32 -18.84 9.58 1.68
N ASP A 33 -19.48 8.80 0.82
CA ASP A 33 -19.26 7.36 0.72
C ASP A 33 -18.07 7.00 -0.19
N ILE A 34 -17.37 7.98 -0.77
CA ILE A 34 -16.22 7.74 -1.65
C ILE A 34 -14.97 7.53 -0.81
N HIS A 35 -14.51 6.28 -0.74
CA HIS A 35 -13.31 5.90 -0.02
C HIS A 35 -12.21 5.48 -1.00
N ILE A 36 -11.05 6.15 -0.91
CA ILE A 36 -9.86 5.76 -1.64
C ILE A 36 -8.96 4.96 -0.69
N GLN A 37 -8.74 3.70 -1.03
CA GLN A 37 -7.94 2.77 -0.25
C GLN A 37 -6.47 2.83 -0.68
N THR A 38 -5.55 2.97 0.29
CA THR A 38 -4.10 2.98 0.04
C THR A 38 -3.38 1.76 0.59
N ASN A 39 -4.12 0.86 1.25
CA ASN A 39 -3.56 -0.35 1.83
C ASN A 39 -3.22 -1.38 0.75
N ILE A 40 -1.92 -1.54 0.44
CA ILE A 40 -1.45 -2.52 -0.55
C ILE A 40 -1.81 -3.97 -0.18
N PHE A 41 -1.87 -4.30 1.11
CA PHE A 41 -2.26 -5.63 1.54
C PHE A 41 -3.70 -5.98 1.14
N ALA A 42 -4.56 -4.98 0.93
CA ALA A 42 -5.91 -5.19 0.41
C ALA A 42 -5.91 -5.70 -1.06
N LEU A 43 -4.82 -5.51 -1.79
CA LEU A 43 -4.66 -6.00 -3.17
C LEU A 43 -4.25 -7.47 -3.23
N LEU A 44 -3.71 -8.02 -2.12
CA LEU A 44 -3.23 -9.40 -2.06
C LEU A 44 -4.39 -10.39 -2.00
N PRO A 45 -4.16 -11.63 -2.48
CA PRO A 45 -5.17 -12.67 -2.37
C PRO A 45 -5.49 -12.95 -0.90
N LYS A 46 -6.76 -13.02 -0.60
CA LYS A 46 -7.21 -13.52 0.71
C LYS A 46 -7.00 -15.04 0.70
N VAL A 47 -5.79 -15.47 1.05
CA VAL A 47 -5.41 -16.89 1.09
C VAL A 47 -6.23 -17.66 2.12
N GLN A 48 -6.74 -16.95 3.13
CA GLN A 48 -7.45 -17.52 4.26
C GLN A 48 -8.94 -17.67 3.94
N GLN A 49 -9.37 -18.91 3.79
CA GLN A 49 -10.80 -19.25 3.61
C GLN A 49 -11.57 -19.29 4.95
N ASP A 50 -10.85 -19.30 6.06
CA ASP A 50 -11.43 -19.35 7.39
C ASP A 50 -11.76 -17.93 7.91
N PRO A 51 -13.06 -17.63 8.14
CA PRO A 51 -13.48 -16.29 8.54
C PRO A 51 -12.99 -15.88 9.95
N GLU A 52 -12.77 -16.83 10.85
CA GLU A 52 -12.27 -16.51 12.20
C GLU A 52 -10.80 -16.18 12.19
N LEU A 53 -10.00 -16.94 11.45
CA LEU A 53 -8.59 -16.64 11.27
C LEU A 53 -8.41 -15.31 10.53
N ALA A 54 -9.25 -15.00 9.55
CA ALA A 54 -9.25 -13.71 8.87
C ALA A 54 -9.55 -12.54 9.82
N ARG A 55 -10.51 -12.71 10.75
CA ARG A 55 -10.81 -11.70 11.78
C ARG A 55 -9.65 -11.52 12.75
N THR A 56 -9.04 -12.61 13.21
CA THR A 56 -7.88 -12.54 14.11
C THR A 56 -6.71 -11.85 13.43
N GLN A 57 -6.43 -12.18 12.18
CA GLN A 57 -5.39 -11.54 11.40
C GLN A 57 -5.68 -10.05 11.19
N GLN A 58 -6.92 -9.70 10.90
CA GLN A 58 -7.32 -8.30 10.78
C GLN A 58 -7.11 -7.54 12.09
N TYR A 59 -7.53 -8.10 13.22
CA TYR A 59 -7.34 -7.51 14.54
C TYR A 59 -5.86 -7.31 14.88
N MET A 60 -5.03 -8.32 14.65
CA MET A 60 -3.58 -8.22 14.87
C MET A 60 -2.94 -7.16 13.97
N ASN A 61 -3.31 -7.15 12.69
CA ASN A 61 -2.82 -6.15 11.74
C ASN A 61 -3.24 -4.74 12.16
N GLU A 62 -4.47 -4.53 12.60
CA GLU A 62 -4.93 -3.23 13.10
C GLU A 62 -4.15 -2.78 14.33
N GLN A 63 -3.89 -3.69 15.27
CA GLN A 63 -3.12 -3.39 16.47
C GLN A 63 -1.65 -3.03 16.18
N LEU A 64 -1.04 -3.69 15.20
CA LEU A 64 0.35 -3.42 14.81
C LEU A 64 0.46 -2.20 13.90
N ASN A 65 -0.43 -2.10 12.92
CA ASN A 65 -0.38 -1.05 11.90
C ASN A 65 -0.68 0.35 12.46
N ASN A 66 -1.42 0.43 13.57
CA ASN A 66 -1.77 1.69 14.22
C ASN A 66 -0.66 2.20 15.17
N LYS A 67 0.54 1.63 15.10
CA LYS A 67 1.68 2.04 15.93
C LYS A 67 2.79 2.66 15.08
N VAL A 68 3.44 3.67 15.66
CA VAL A 68 4.69 4.25 15.17
C VAL A 68 5.74 4.06 16.24
N PHE A 69 6.84 3.43 15.86
CA PHE A 69 7.98 3.18 16.73
C PHE A 69 9.01 4.28 16.52
N VAL A 70 9.47 4.83 17.62
CA VAL A 70 10.45 5.93 17.64
C VAL A 70 11.57 5.54 18.56
N VAL A 71 12.76 5.40 18.04
CA VAL A 71 13.98 5.24 18.83
C VAL A 71 14.67 6.59 18.90
N VAL A 72 14.97 7.03 20.11
CA VAL A 72 15.76 8.26 20.34
C VAL A 72 17.08 7.88 20.99
N ASP A 73 18.16 8.32 20.36
CA ASP A 73 19.52 8.15 20.84
C ASP A 73 20.00 9.43 21.52
N ALA A 74 20.45 9.31 22.76
CA ALA A 74 20.97 10.39 23.58
C ALA A 74 22.34 10.02 24.16
N LYS A 75 23.15 11.03 24.52
CA LYS A 75 24.48 10.82 25.09
C LYS A 75 24.44 10.50 26.59
N ASP A 76 23.41 10.96 27.27
CA ASP A 76 23.27 10.81 28.73
C ASP A 76 21.79 10.71 29.14
N GLU A 77 21.57 10.35 30.40
CA GLU A 77 20.26 10.19 31.01
C GLU A 77 19.44 11.49 31.02
N ALA A 78 20.10 12.65 31.20
CA ALA A 78 19.42 13.95 31.24
C ALA A 78 18.80 14.26 29.86
N ALA A 79 19.54 14.01 28.79
CA ALA A 79 19.08 14.24 27.43
C ALA A 79 17.92 13.29 27.04
N ILE A 80 17.97 12.01 27.45
CA ILE A 80 16.86 11.06 27.15
C ILE A 80 15.60 11.39 27.96
N GLN A 81 15.74 11.88 29.19
CA GLN A 81 14.63 12.38 30.00
C GLN A 81 13.99 13.61 29.34
N GLN A 82 14.80 14.55 28.86
CA GLN A 82 14.32 15.72 28.13
C GLN A 82 13.55 15.31 26.87
N ALA A 83 14.06 14.34 26.09
CA ALA A 83 13.36 13.77 24.94
C ALA A 83 12.03 13.14 25.33
N THR A 84 12.01 12.40 26.44
CA THR A 84 10.79 11.75 26.96
C THR A 84 9.71 12.78 27.30
N HIS A 85 10.08 13.84 28.03
CA HIS A 85 9.16 14.94 28.37
C HIS A 85 8.67 15.66 27.12
N PHE A 86 9.57 15.95 26.19
CA PHE A 86 9.24 16.62 24.94
C PHE A 86 8.25 15.80 24.11
N LEU A 87 8.51 14.50 23.87
CA LEU A 87 7.63 13.63 23.10
C LEU A 87 6.26 13.46 23.76
N LYS A 88 6.21 13.29 25.08
CA LYS A 88 4.95 13.24 25.83
C LYS A 88 4.12 14.51 25.66
N ALA A 89 4.76 15.69 25.76
CA ALA A 89 4.10 16.96 25.61
C ALA A 89 3.58 17.18 24.18
N GLN A 90 4.42 16.89 23.17
CA GLN A 90 4.05 17.03 21.75
C GLN A 90 2.92 16.07 21.35
N ALA A 91 2.97 14.81 21.78
CA ALA A 91 1.91 13.84 21.51
C ALA A 91 0.59 14.25 22.18
N LYS A 92 0.62 14.75 23.44
CA LYS A 92 -0.57 15.19 24.16
C LYS A 92 -1.23 16.43 23.53
N GLN A 93 -0.45 17.33 22.92
CA GLN A 93 -0.97 18.53 22.26
C GLN A 93 -1.57 18.26 20.90
N SER A 94 -1.34 17.09 20.32
CA SER A 94 -1.78 16.72 18.99
C SER A 94 -2.93 15.73 19.05
N ALA A 95 -4.01 16.01 18.30
CA ALA A 95 -5.15 15.07 18.13
C ALA A 95 -4.79 13.85 17.26
N LEU A 96 -3.57 13.80 16.69
CA LEU A 96 -3.11 12.71 15.83
C LEU A 96 -2.73 11.47 16.63
N TRP A 97 -2.39 11.62 17.92
CA TRP A 97 -1.85 10.57 18.74
C TRP A 97 -2.73 10.30 19.96
N GLN A 98 -2.80 9.05 20.36
CA GLN A 98 -3.24 8.73 21.70
C GLN A 98 -2.17 9.19 22.70
N PRO A 99 -2.54 9.49 23.96
CA PRO A 99 -1.56 9.87 24.97
C PRO A 99 -0.46 8.81 25.09
N LEU A 100 0.80 9.25 25.02
CA LEU A 100 1.95 8.37 25.13
C LEU A 100 1.96 7.73 26.52
N LYS A 101 1.71 6.43 26.56
CA LYS A 101 1.72 5.61 27.77
C LYS A 101 3.01 4.80 27.84
N PRO A 102 3.50 4.46 29.03
CA PRO A 102 4.54 3.45 29.18
C PRO A 102 4.12 2.15 28.48
N GLN A 103 5.07 1.46 27.87
CA GLN A 103 4.80 0.20 27.12
C GLN A 103 4.33 -0.91 28.05
N LEU A 104 4.82 -0.92 29.29
CA LEU A 104 4.43 -1.86 30.33
C LEU A 104 4.15 -1.08 31.61
N ASP A 105 2.96 -1.29 32.20
CA ASP A 105 2.68 -0.92 33.56
C ASP A 105 3.20 -2.05 34.45
N PHE A 106 4.46 -1.90 34.90
CA PHE A 106 5.10 -2.93 35.71
C PHE A 106 4.35 -3.24 37.00
N ASP A 107 3.75 -2.26 37.63
CA ASP A 107 3.01 -2.47 38.85
C ASP A 107 1.76 -3.33 38.62
N GLN A 108 1.06 -3.05 37.53
CA GLN A 108 -0.12 -3.84 37.17
C GLN A 108 0.27 -5.25 36.69
N PHE A 109 1.32 -5.34 35.86
CA PHE A 109 1.84 -6.60 35.35
C PHE A 109 2.39 -7.48 36.48
N ALA A 110 3.21 -6.93 37.38
CA ALA A 110 3.73 -7.64 38.54
C ALA A 110 2.62 -8.11 39.48
N LYS A 111 1.59 -7.29 39.71
CA LYS A 111 0.41 -7.69 40.50
C LYS A 111 -0.34 -8.84 39.83
N GLN A 112 -0.55 -8.82 38.53
CA GLN A 112 -1.21 -9.92 37.81
C GLN A 112 -0.38 -11.21 37.88
N LEU A 113 0.92 -11.15 37.61
CA LEU A 113 1.80 -12.32 37.76
C LEU A 113 1.78 -12.85 39.18
N TYR A 114 1.85 -11.96 40.17
CA TYR A 114 1.83 -12.39 41.59
C TYR A 114 0.52 -13.04 42.00
N GLN A 115 -0.62 -12.61 41.45
CA GLN A 115 -1.92 -13.25 41.68
C GLN A 115 -1.96 -14.69 41.16
N HIS A 116 -1.24 -14.99 40.07
CA HIS A 116 -1.18 -16.30 39.43
C HIS A 116 0.10 -17.09 39.79
N ARG A 117 0.88 -16.64 40.80
CA ARG A 117 2.19 -17.17 41.13
C ARG A 117 2.23 -18.67 41.38
N ALA A 118 1.12 -19.30 41.82
CA ALA A 118 1.06 -20.74 42.09
C ALA A 118 1.28 -21.61 40.84
N GLY A 119 1.03 -21.04 39.64
CA GLY A 119 1.27 -21.72 38.36
C GLY A 119 2.56 -21.28 37.65
N LEU A 120 3.28 -20.29 38.21
CA LEU A 120 4.46 -19.70 37.57
C LEU A 120 5.73 -20.26 38.23
N LEU A 121 6.40 -21.18 37.52
CA LEU A 121 7.60 -21.85 37.97
C LEU A 121 8.76 -21.59 37.02
N SER A 122 9.96 -21.40 37.56
CA SER A 122 11.19 -21.38 36.74
C SER A 122 11.41 -22.75 36.09
N THR A 123 12.09 -22.80 34.95
CA THR A 123 12.42 -24.08 34.29
C THR A 123 13.21 -25.01 35.21
N GLN A 124 14.05 -24.45 36.07
CA GLN A 124 14.83 -25.18 37.03
C GLN A 124 13.93 -25.76 38.14
N ASP A 125 13.01 -24.99 38.71
CA ASP A 125 12.07 -25.45 39.73
C ASP A 125 11.11 -26.50 39.18
N GLN A 126 10.67 -26.34 37.95
CA GLN A 126 9.83 -27.32 37.27
C GLN A 126 10.55 -28.67 37.12
N ALA A 127 11.84 -28.64 36.72
CA ALA A 127 12.64 -29.87 36.62
C ALA A 127 12.85 -30.56 37.95
N LEU A 128 13.07 -29.80 39.05
CA LEU A 128 13.21 -30.36 40.41
C LEU A 128 11.90 -30.96 40.92
N LEU A 129 10.78 -30.31 40.67
CA LEU A 129 9.46 -30.81 41.02
C LEU A 129 9.12 -32.10 40.24
N GLN A 130 9.43 -32.18 38.98
CA GLN A 130 9.25 -33.39 38.17
C GLN A 130 10.07 -34.56 38.72
N LYS A 131 11.29 -34.31 39.19
CA LYS A 131 12.18 -35.31 39.80
C LYS A 131 11.80 -35.60 41.27
N LYS A 132 10.86 -34.86 41.84
CA LYS A 132 10.45 -34.94 43.29
C LYS A 132 11.62 -34.65 44.24
N ASP A 133 12.57 -33.81 43.80
CA ASP A 133 13.73 -33.42 44.62
C ASP A 133 13.39 -32.20 45.47
N TYR A 134 12.64 -32.45 46.52
CA TYR A 134 12.20 -31.39 47.44
C TYR A 134 13.36 -30.86 48.31
N ALA A 135 14.42 -31.68 48.53
CA ALA A 135 15.61 -31.26 49.29
C ALA A 135 16.35 -30.13 48.54
N ALA A 136 16.62 -30.33 47.27
CA ALA A 136 17.26 -29.31 46.44
C ALA A 136 16.40 -28.03 46.32
N LEU A 137 15.06 -28.15 46.24
CA LEU A 137 14.16 -27.01 46.22
C LEU A 137 14.27 -26.19 47.52
N THR A 138 14.32 -26.87 48.67
CA THR A 138 14.45 -26.21 49.99
C THR A 138 15.81 -25.55 50.15
N GLU A 139 16.88 -26.19 49.70
CA GLU A 139 18.22 -25.65 49.74
C GLU A 139 18.33 -24.37 48.89
N GLN A 140 17.78 -24.38 47.68
CA GLN A 140 17.74 -23.17 46.83
C GLN A 140 16.94 -22.03 47.47
N SER A 141 15.84 -22.34 48.14
CA SER A 141 15.04 -21.33 48.84
C SER A 141 15.82 -20.71 50.00
N LEU A 142 16.56 -21.51 50.77
CA LEU A 142 17.43 -21.04 51.84
C LEU A 142 18.57 -20.18 51.31
N MET A 143 19.22 -20.56 50.21
CA MET A 143 20.26 -19.78 49.57
C MET A 143 19.72 -18.42 49.09
N GLN A 144 18.52 -18.41 48.55
CA GLN A 144 17.87 -17.20 48.10
C GLN A 144 17.50 -16.24 49.23
N MET A 145 17.06 -16.78 50.38
CA MET A 145 16.83 -15.98 51.59
C MET A 145 18.09 -15.32 52.11
N MET A 146 19.25 -15.94 51.91
CA MET A 146 20.55 -15.43 52.36
C MET A 146 21.22 -14.52 51.30
N SER A 147 20.64 -14.38 50.11
CA SER A 147 21.22 -13.59 49.00
C SER A 147 21.04 -12.09 49.25
N PRO A 148 22.12 -11.30 49.22
CA PRO A 148 22.02 -9.86 49.39
C PRO A 148 21.33 -9.23 48.19
N GLY A 149 20.30 -8.42 48.42
CA GLY A 149 19.61 -7.64 47.40
C GLY A 149 18.14 -8.02 47.15
N MET A 150 17.63 -9.05 47.79
CA MET A 150 16.20 -9.39 47.69
C MET A 150 15.53 -9.20 49.07
N PRO A 151 14.62 -8.22 49.21
CA PRO A 151 13.89 -8.04 50.46
C PRO A 151 12.82 -9.14 50.60
N VAL A 152 13.17 -10.23 51.28
CA VAL A 152 12.20 -11.27 51.67
C VAL A 152 11.46 -10.78 52.89
N THR A 153 10.18 -10.47 52.75
CA THR A 153 9.33 -10.08 53.88
C THR A 153 8.63 -11.31 54.49
N ALA A 154 8.29 -11.21 55.76
CA ALA A 154 7.50 -12.28 56.44
C ALA A 154 6.16 -12.57 55.72
N GLU A 155 5.58 -11.56 55.08
CA GLU A 155 4.35 -11.69 54.29
C GLU A 155 4.56 -12.46 52.98
N SER A 156 5.67 -12.17 52.27
CA SER A 156 6.02 -12.90 51.04
C SER A 156 6.33 -14.38 51.33
N LEU A 157 6.96 -14.65 52.46
CA LEU A 157 7.26 -16.03 52.87
C LEU A 157 6.00 -16.83 53.28
N LYS A 158 4.98 -16.17 53.86
CA LYS A 158 3.69 -16.82 54.13
C LYS A 158 2.95 -17.19 52.85
N GLN A 159 3.09 -16.37 51.82
CA GLN A 159 2.36 -16.55 50.57
C GLN A 159 3.11 -17.41 49.54
N ASP A 160 4.43 -17.47 49.59
CA ASP A 160 5.32 -18.30 48.78
C ASP A 160 6.49 -18.82 49.62
N PRO A 161 6.26 -19.90 50.43
CA PRO A 161 7.25 -20.41 51.40
C PRO A 161 8.55 -20.90 50.75
N LEU A 162 8.49 -21.33 49.49
CA LEU A 162 9.65 -21.81 48.74
C LEU A 162 10.27 -20.75 47.81
N LEU A 163 9.77 -19.52 47.85
CA LEU A 163 10.25 -18.40 47.00
C LEU A 163 10.35 -18.78 45.51
N LEU A 164 9.36 -19.53 44.99
CA LEU A 164 9.33 -19.99 43.63
C LEU A 164 9.06 -18.84 42.65
N PHE A 165 8.15 -17.95 43.03
CA PHE A 165 7.79 -16.81 42.23
C PHE A 165 8.95 -15.82 42.00
N PRO A 166 9.74 -15.43 43.01
CA PRO A 166 10.93 -14.61 42.79
C PRO A 166 11.94 -15.22 41.82
N ARG A 167 12.15 -16.56 41.87
CA ARG A 167 13.02 -17.26 40.89
C ARG A 167 12.47 -17.20 39.46
N TYR A 168 11.17 -17.40 39.34
CA TYR A 168 10.48 -17.23 38.07
C TYR A 168 10.62 -15.79 37.54
N ALA A 169 10.38 -14.79 38.40
CA ALA A 169 10.51 -13.39 38.05
C ALA A 169 11.95 -13.02 37.63
N MET A 170 12.97 -13.57 38.34
CA MET A 170 14.37 -13.42 37.93
C MET A 170 14.66 -14.04 36.57
N GLN A 171 14.11 -15.25 36.30
CA GLN A 171 14.26 -15.89 34.99
C GLN A 171 13.62 -15.04 33.89
N LEU A 172 12.47 -14.44 34.16
CA LEU A 172 11.80 -13.53 33.21
C LEU A 172 12.59 -12.25 32.98
N ALA A 173 13.29 -11.78 34.02
CA ALA A 173 14.13 -10.59 33.97
C ALA A 173 15.53 -10.86 33.40
N THR A 174 15.91 -12.12 33.16
CA THR A 174 17.21 -12.45 32.56
C THR A 174 17.20 -11.96 31.11
N PRO A 175 18.09 -11.06 30.70
CA PRO A 175 18.06 -10.45 29.36
C PRO A 175 18.21 -11.53 28.28
N SER A 176 17.25 -11.56 27.34
CA SER A 176 17.46 -12.22 26.07
C SER A 176 18.48 -11.41 25.27
N GLN A 177 19.67 -11.91 25.06
CA GLN A 177 20.74 -11.51 24.14
C GLN A 177 20.98 -10.00 23.81
N GLN A 178 20.14 -9.09 24.26
CA GLN A 178 20.28 -7.65 24.20
C GLN A 178 19.94 -7.08 25.56
N ASP A 179 20.77 -6.18 26.07
CA ASP A 179 20.63 -5.50 27.36
C ASP A 179 19.49 -4.47 27.33
N ILE A 180 18.26 -4.94 27.08
CA ILE A 180 17.06 -4.09 27.07
C ILE A 180 16.55 -3.98 28.50
N GLU A 181 16.68 -2.82 29.08
CA GLU A 181 16.15 -2.49 30.40
C GLU A 181 14.84 -1.70 30.25
N MET A 182 13.92 -1.92 31.18
CA MET A 182 12.66 -1.19 31.21
C MET A 182 12.75 -0.05 32.22
N GLU A 183 13.05 1.15 31.74
CA GLU A 183 13.15 2.35 32.57
C GLU A 183 11.91 3.21 32.42
N GLN A 184 11.27 3.52 33.54
CA GLN A 184 10.02 4.30 33.58
C GLN A 184 8.92 3.77 32.65
N GLY A 185 8.96 2.44 32.38
CA GLY A 185 8.03 1.75 31.49
C GLY A 185 8.33 1.88 30.00
N PHE A 186 9.53 2.36 29.64
CA PHE A 186 10.03 2.41 28.25
C PHE A 186 11.21 1.46 28.10
N ALA A 187 11.27 0.74 26.98
CA ALA A 187 12.41 -0.08 26.64
C ALA A 187 13.62 0.82 26.37
N THR A 188 14.68 0.61 27.10
CA THR A 188 15.91 1.42 27.08
C THR A 188 17.10 0.49 26.93
N ILE A 189 18.08 0.88 26.14
CA ILE A 189 19.34 0.16 25.93
C ILE A 189 20.49 1.12 26.24
N HIS A 190 21.41 0.66 27.10
CA HIS A 190 22.64 1.38 27.41
C HIS A 190 23.77 0.87 26.52
N HIS A 191 24.43 1.79 25.79
CA HIS A 191 25.58 1.52 24.95
C HIS A 191 26.81 2.24 25.46
N GLU A 192 27.98 1.84 25.02
CA GLU A 192 29.24 2.59 25.32
C GLU A 192 29.18 4.05 24.84
N GLN A 193 28.34 4.35 23.82
CA GLN A 193 28.23 5.67 23.20
C GLN A 193 27.03 6.48 23.65
N GLY A 194 26.17 5.95 24.52
CA GLY A 194 24.96 6.64 25.00
C GLY A 194 23.80 5.70 25.32
N ILE A 195 22.63 6.26 25.30
CA ILE A 195 21.38 5.60 25.69
C ILE A 195 20.37 5.69 24.54
N SER A 196 19.78 4.57 24.17
CA SER A 196 18.69 4.49 23.20
C SER A 196 17.39 4.11 23.88
N ARG A 197 16.32 4.87 23.64
CA ARG A 197 14.99 4.60 24.23
C ARG A 197 13.92 4.49 23.14
N LEU A 198 13.10 3.44 23.26
CA LEU A 198 12.00 3.17 22.34
C LEU A 198 10.70 3.79 22.86
N PHE A 199 10.06 4.57 22.03
CA PHE A 199 8.71 5.10 22.22
C PHE A 199 7.76 4.47 21.23
N VAL A 200 6.56 4.11 21.68
CA VAL A 200 5.49 3.59 20.83
C VAL A 200 4.34 4.60 20.84
N LEU A 201 4.18 5.30 19.72
CA LEU A 201 3.09 6.24 19.50
C LEU A 201 1.93 5.52 18.85
N GLN A 202 0.74 5.64 19.41
CA GLN A 202 -0.46 5.02 18.86
C GLN A 202 -1.29 6.05 18.08
N LEU A 203 -1.63 5.71 16.85
CA LEU A 203 -2.45 6.53 15.97
C LEU A 203 -3.90 6.59 16.47
N THR A 204 -4.57 7.72 16.23
CA THR A 204 -6.02 7.88 16.54
C THR A 204 -6.91 7.46 15.38
N GLN A 205 -6.36 7.39 14.17
CA GLN A 205 -7.08 6.98 12.96
C GLN A 205 -6.28 5.93 12.18
N SER A 206 -6.92 5.36 11.16
CA SER A 206 -6.28 4.37 10.29
C SER A 206 -5.06 4.97 9.57
N PRO A 207 -3.92 4.24 9.50
CA PRO A 207 -2.72 4.67 8.78
C PRO A 207 -2.92 4.75 7.26
N TYR A 208 -4.06 4.31 6.75
CA TYR A 208 -4.40 4.32 5.33
C TYR A 208 -5.27 5.50 4.91
N ASN A 209 -5.67 6.38 5.83
CA ASN A 209 -6.38 7.62 5.53
C ASN A 209 -5.39 8.66 4.98
N ILE A 210 -5.63 9.13 3.75
CA ILE A 210 -4.71 10.00 2.99
C ILE A 210 -4.47 11.35 3.72
N ASP A 211 -5.53 11.98 4.20
CA ASP A 211 -5.42 13.28 4.87
C ASP A 211 -4.70 13.14 6.21
N TYR A 212 -4.95 12.04 6.91
CA TYR A 212 -4.30 11.73 8.17
C TYR A 212 -2.82 11.38 8.01
N GLN A 213 -2.45 10.70 6.91
CA GLN A 213 -1.06 10.42 6.53
C GLN A 213 -0.26 11.71 6.36
N GLU A 214 -0.82 12.68 5.63
CA GLU A 214 -0.14 13.94 5.35
C GLU A 214 0.07 14.77 6.63
N GLN A 215 -0.96 14.88 7.45
CA GLN A 215 -0.88 15.58 8.75
C GLN A 215 0.13 14.93 9.69
N THR A 216 0.08 13.59 9.80
CA THR A 216 0.97 12.83 10.69
C THR A 216 2.42 12.88 10.20
N SER A 217 2.66 12.76 8.90
CA SER A 217 3.99 12.86 8.31
C SER A 217 4.60 14.25 8.54
N THR A 218 3.82 15.31 8.37
CA THR A 218 4.24 16.69 8.66
C THR A 218 4.61 16.86 10.12
N TRP A 219 3.80 16.35 11.04
CA TRP A 219 4.07 16.39 12.46
C TRP A 219 5.35 15.62 12.83
N ILE A 220 5.56 14.42 12.27
CA ILE A 220 6.76 13.62 12.48
C ILE A 220 7.99 14.38 12.02
N GLU A 221 7.97 14.98 10.83
CA GLU A 221 9.11 15.70 10.29
C GLU A 221 9.47 16.92 11.14
N GLN A 222 8.48 17.69 11.58
CA GLN A 222 8.69 18.81 12.51
C GLN A 222 9.27 18.34 13.86
N THR A 223 8.80 17.19 14.36
CA THR A 223 9.27 16.60 15.62
C THR A 223 10.71 16.11 15.50
N LYS A 224 11.07 15.47 14.38
CA LYS A 224 12.46 15.10 14.05
C LYS A 224 13.40 16.30 14.06
N GLN A 225 12.99 17.39 13.40
CA GLN A 225 13.79 18.62 13.36
C GLN A 225 14.00 19.22 14.76
N LYS A 226 12.97 19.22 15.61
CA LYS A 226 13.08 19.70 16.98
C LYS A 226 14.00 18.82 17.84
N LEU A 227 13.90 17.48 17.70
CA LEU A 227 14.81 16.55 18.38
C LEU A 227 16.26 16.74 17.90
N ALA A 228 16.46 16.90 16.60
CA ALA A 228 17.79 17.18 16.03
C ALA A 228 18.37 18.51 16.54
N ALA A 229 17.54 19.54 16.71
CA ALA A 229 17.95 20.82 17.30
C ALA A 229 18.39 20.71 18.79
N MET A 230 17.88 19.69 19.51
CA MET A 230 18.30 19.30 20.84
C MET A 230 19.58 18.44 20.85
N GLY A 231 20.16 18.13 19.67
CA GLY A 231 21.33 17.26 19.53
C GLY A 231 21.02 15.78 19.63
N LEU A 232 19.74 15.39 19.53
CA LEU A 232 19.26 14.02 19.62
C LEU A 232 19.08 13.42 18.22
N LYS A 233 19.49 12.16 18.04
CA LYS A 233 19.18 11.40 16.85
C LYS A 233 17.87 10.63 17.08
N SER A 234 17.06 10.50 16.04
CA SER A 234 15.82 9.73 16.14
C SER A 234 15.57 8.91 14.89
N HIS A 235 15.15 7.67 15.09
CA HIS A 235 14.77 6.71 14.03
C HIS A 235 13.30 6.39 14.16
N TRP A 236 12.58 6.49 13.05
CA TRP A 236 11.12 6.38 13.01
C TRP A 236 10.69 5.29 12.05
N THR A 237 9.83 4.40 12.50
CA THR A 237 9.21 3.38 11.64
C THR A 237 7.76 3.14 12.02
N GLY A 238 6.97 2.70 11.06
CA GLY A 238 5.55 2.40 11.24
C GLY A 238 4.80 2.43 9.92
N THR A 239 3.70 1.70 9.86
CA THR A 239 2.89 1.52 8.65
C THR A 239 2.47 2.84 8.01
N ILE A 240 2.16 3.86 8.82
CA ILE A 240 1.74 5.17 8.30
C ILE A 240 2.82 5.86 7.46
N LEU A 241 4.11 5.70 7.81
CA LEU A 241 5.23 6.28 7.06
C LEU A 241 5.36 5.62 5.69
N PHE A 242 5.27 4.28 5.64
CA PHE A 242 5.30 3.54 4.40
C PHE A 242 4.07 3.82 3.53
N SER A 243 2.89 3.90 4.17
CA SER A 243 1.64 4.23 3.46
C SER A 243 1.66 5.64 2.89
N ASN A 244 2.19 6.62 3.65
CA ASN A 244 2.35 8.00 3.15
C ASN A 244 3.32 8.06 1.98
N PHE A 245 4.47 7.37 2.06
CA PHE A 245 5.42 7.30 0.95
C PHE A 245 4.76 6.69 -0.31
N GLY A 246 4.07 5.55 -0.16
CA GLY A 246 3.32 4.93 -1.26
C GLY A 246 2.27 5.85 -1.86
N THR A 247 1.55 6.59 -1.02
CA THR A 247 0.53 7.58 -1.45
C THR A 247 1.16 8.74 -2.21
N GLN A 248 2.27 9.29 -1.72
CA GLN A 248 2.98 10.39 -2.39
C GLN A 248 3.60 9.93 -3.71
N SER A 249 4.22 8.76 -3.74
CA SER A 249 4.75 8.16 -4.98
C SER A 249 3.64 7.95 -6.00
N ALA A 250 2.50 7.40 -5.59
CA ALA A 250 1.37 7.20 -6.48
C ALA A 250 0.79 8.54 -7.00
N LYS A 251 0.65 9.56 -6.14
CA LYS A 251 0.24 10.92 -6.56
C LYS A 251 1.23 11.50 -7.58
N GLN A 252 2.53 11.33 -7.35
CA GLN A 252 3.58 11.80 -8.25
C GLN A 252 3.55 11.05 -9.58
N GLU A 253 3.39 9.73 -9.56
CA GLU A 253 3.28 8.91 -10.76
C GLU A 253 2.04 9.28 -11.58
N ILE A 254 0.87 9.40 -10.96
CA ILE A 254 -0.36 9.85 -11.61
C ILE A 254 -0.14 11.23 -12.27
N SER A 255 0.48 12.16 -11.56
CA SER A 255 0.77 13.49 -12.09
C SER A 255 1.78 13.41 -13.23
N THR A 256 2.90 12.71 -13.06
CA THR A 256 3.96 12.62 -14.07
C THR A 256 3.48 11.89 -15.33
N ILE A 257 2.83 10.74 -15.17
CA ILE A 257 2.28 9.97 -16.29
C ILE A 257 1.13 10.75 -16.94
N GLY A 258 0.21 11.29 -16.11
CA GLY A 258 -0.94 12.05 -16.62
C GLY A 258 -0.52 13.32 -17.36
N VAL A 259 0.35 14.14 -16.79
CA VAL A 259 0.87 15.35 -17.44
C VAL A 259 1.77 15.01 -18.63
N GLY A 260 2.70 14.05 -18.45
CA GLY A 260 3.62 13.65 -19.52
C GLY A 260 2.89 13.04 -20.70
N SER A 261 1.94 12.13 -20.49
CA SER A 261 1.13 11.55 -21.57
C SER A 261 0.23 12.59 -22.24
N THR A 262 -0.38 13.48 -21.47
CA THR A 262 -1.21 14.56 -22.00
C THR A 262 -0.39 15.53 -22.85
N LEU A 263 0.77 15.98 -22.38
CA LEU A 263 1.67 16.86 -23.14
C LEU A 263 2.21 16.15 -24.39
N GLY A 264 2.62 14.89 -24.28
CA GLY A 264 3.03 14.08 -25.41
C GLY A 264 1.92 13.93 -26.44
N LEU A 265 0.70 13.69 -25.99
CA LEU A 265 -0.49 13.63 -26.84
C LEU A 265 -0.78 14.96 -27.53
N ILE A 266 -0.76 16.07 -26.79
CA ILE A 266 -0.94 17.41 -27.34
C ILE A 266 0.10 17.69 -28.43
N PHE A 267 1.36 17.39 -28.15
CA PHE A 267 2.45 17.55 -29.10
C PHE A 267 2.24 16.69 -30.36
N LEU A 268 1.91 15.41 -30.20
CA LEU A 268 1.72 14.46 -31.29
C LEU A 268 0.52 14.83 -32.16
N VAL A 269 -0.59 15.24 -31.55
CA VAL A 269 -1.78 15.74 -32.27
C VAL A 269 -1.46 17.05 -33.02
N TRP A 270 -0.82 17.98 -32.33
CA TRP A 270 -0.45 19.24 -32.96
C TRP A 270 0.56 19.05 -34.13
N PHE A 271 1.54 18.19 -33.91
CA PHE A 271 2.53 17.86 -34.97
C PHE A 271 1.88 17.15 -36.16
N GLY A 272 1.01 16.14 -35.89
CA GLY A 272 0.35 15.33 -36.91
C GLY A 272 -0.75 16.09 -37.65
N PHE A 273 -1.65 16.77 -36.96
CA PHE A 273 -2.83 17.37 -37.52
C PHE A 273 -2.73 18.90 -37.70
N ARG A 274 -1.75 19.54 -37.09
CA ARG A 274 -1.61 21.00 -37.00
C ARG A 274 -2.89 21.72 -36.57
N SER A 275 -3.66 21.07 -35.71
CA SER A 275 -4.93 21.54 -35.19
C SER A 275 -5.13 20.97 -33.79
N LEU A 276 -5.69 21.77 -32.90
CA LEU A 276 -6.05 21.31 -31.53
C LEU A 276 -7.47 20.74 -31.43
N ARG A 277 -8.25 20.79 -32.49
CA ARG A 277 -9.63 20.25 -32.51
C ARG A 277 -9.68 18.74 -32.21
N PRO A 278 -8.75 17.89 -32.71
CA PRO A 278 -8.69 16.50 -32.34
C PRO A 278 -8.56 16.29 -30.84
N LEU A 279 -7.84 17.17 -30.14
CA LEU A 279 -7.68 17.07 -28.68
C LEU A 279 -8.98 17.22 -27.90
N ALA A 280 -9.89 18.11 -28.36
CA ALA A 280 -11.18 18.28 -27.71
C ALA A 280 -12.02 17.00 -27.78
N THR A 281 -11.97 16.28 -28.90
CA THR A 281 -12.69 15.01 -29.09
C THR A 281 -12.11 13.90 -28.26
N GLU A 282 -10.78 13.86 -28.21
CA GLU A 282 -10.01 12.93 -27.40
C GLU A 282 -10.31 13.12 -25.91
N PHE A 283 -10.24 14.36 -25.47
CA PHE A 283 -10.56 14.73 -24.10
C PHE A 283 -11.97 14.26 -23.68
N ILE A 284 -12.96 14.40 -24.56
CA ILE A 284 -14.32 13.92 -24.30
C ILE A 284 -14.34 12.39 -24.14
N ALA A 285 -13.67 11.65 -25.05
CA ALA A 285 -13.64 10.19 -25.00
C ALA A 285 -12.94 9.67 -23.74
N VAL A 286 -11.77 10.22 -23.41
CA VAL A 286 -10.99 9.86 -22.23
C VAL A 286 -11.73 10.23 -20.96
N SER A 287 -12.28 11.44 -20.88
CA SER A 287 -13.01 11.89 -19.69
C SER A 287 -14.26 11.06 -19.42
N THR A 288 -15.04 10.75 -20.47
CA THR A 288 -16.22 9.88 -20.31
C THR A 288 -15.83 8.46 -19.92
N GLY A 289 -14.77 7.90 -20.51
CA GLY A 289 -14.24 6.59 -20.15
C GLY A 289 -13.81 6.53 -18.70
N SER A 290 -12.95 7.45 -18.28
CA SER A 290 -12.44 7.53 -16.89
C SER A 290 -13.56 7.76 -15.89
N PHE A 291 -14.50 8.64 -16.20
CA PHE A 291 -15.63 8.96 -15.33
C PHE A 291 -16.54 7.76 -15.09
N VAL A 292 -16.92 7.05 -16.15
CA VAL A 292 -17.76 5.85 -16.05
C VAL A 292 -17.01 4.69 -15.37
N ALA A 293 -15.70 4.53 -15.66
CA ALA A 293 -14.85 3.55 -15.01
C ALA A 293 -14.80 3.79 -13.49
N PHE A 294 -14.57 5.02 -13.07
CA PHE A 294 -14.54 5.40 -11.67
C PHE A 294 -15.87 5.09 -10.97
N ALA A 295 -17.00 5.52 -11.56
CA ALA A 295 -18.30 5.30 -10.99
C ALA A 295 -18.64 3.82 -10.81
N VAL A 296 -18.48 3.05 -11.88
CA VAL A 296 -18.82 1.62 -11.86
C VAL A 296 -17.90 0.84 -10.93
N THR A 297 -16.60 1.15 -10.93
CA THR A 297 -15.66 0.48 -10.03
C THR A 297 -16.00 0.77 -8.57
N HIS A 298 -16.34 2.02 -8.24
CA HIS A 298 -16.79 2.38 -6.92
C HIS A 298 -18.09 1.63 -6.51
N TRP A 299 -19.08 1.55 -7.38
CA TRP A 299 -20.33 0.86 -7.08
C TRP A 299 -20.19 -0.66 -6.96
N VAL A 300 -19.22 -1.26 -7.66
CA VAL A 300 -18.98 -2.72 -7.63
C VAL A 300 -18.18 -3.12 -6.39
N PHE A 301 -17.19 -2.32 -6.01
CA PHE A 301 -16.25 -2.68 -4.93
C PHE A 301 -16.47 -1.91 -3.62
N GLY A 302 -17.25 -0.82 -3.63
CA GLY A 302 -17.48 0.07 -2.48
C GLY A 302 -16.32 1.03 -2.21
N GLU A 303 -15.11 0.69 -2.59
CA GLU A 303 -13.88 1.47 -2.44
C GLU A 303 -13.02 1.38 -3.69
N ILE A 304 -12.19 2.39 -3.94
CA ILE A 304 -11.25 2.38 -5.07
C ILE A 304 -9.83 2.42 -4.52
N HIS A 305 -9.02 1.44 -4.92
CA HIS A 305 -7.63 1.43 -4.54
C HIS A 305 -6.82 2.44 -5.36
N LEU A 306 -5.89 3.16 -4.71
CA LEU A 306 -5.06 4.19 -5.35
C LEU A 306 -4.29 3.63 -6.56
N MET A 307 -3.80 2.39 -6.48
CA MET A 307 -3.13 1.73 -7.61
C MET A 307 -4.06 1.53 -8.81
N THR A 308 -5.36 1.33 -8.62
CA THR A 308 -6.32 1.25 -9.73
C THR A 308 -6.38 2.58 -10.49
N LEU A 309 -6.27 3.72 -9.80
CA LEU A 309 -6.21 5.03 -10.45
C LEU A 309 -4.88 5.25 -11.18
N VAL A 310 -3.75 4.78 -10.63
CA VAL A 310 -2.44 4.82 -11.31
C VAL A 310 -2.50 4.05 -12.62
N PHE A 311 -2.98 2.80 -12.59
CA PHE A 311 -3.18 2.00 -13.81
C PHE A 311 -4.25 2.60 -14.72
N GLY A 312 -5.28 3.21 -14.16
CA GLY A 312 -6.31 3.92 -14.90
C GLY A 312 -5.76 5.09 -15.71
N ALA A 313 -4.75 5.80 -15.19
CA ALA A 313 -4.09 6.86 -15.95
C ALA A 313 -3.42 6.35 -17.23
N SER A 314 -2.93 5.12 -17.26
CA SER A 314 -2.35 4.49 -18.46
C SER A 314 -3.39 4.19 -19.55
N LEU A 315 -4.67 4.05 -19.19
CA LEU A 315 -5.78 3.87 -20.15
C LEU A 315 -5.95 5.06 -21.10
N ILE A 316 -5.50 6.25 -20.70
CA ILE A 316 -5.55 7.45 -21.54
C ILE A 316 -4.89 7.17 -22.89
N GLY A 317 -3.71 6.54 -22.89
CA GLY A 317 -2.99 6.20 -24.12
C GLY A 317 -3.74 5.25 -25.05
N VAL A 318 -4.47 4.28 -24.48
CA VAL A 318 -5.23 3.29 -25.29
C VAL A 318 -6.52 3.88 -25.87
N CYS A 319 -7.19 4.77 -25.10
CA CYS A 319 -8.41 5.43 -25.57
C CYS A 319 -8.15 6.34 -26.78
N VAL A 320 -6.95 6.92 -26.87
CA VAL A 320 -6.51 7.83 -27.94
C VAL A 320 -6.56 7.16 -29.31
N ASP A 321 -6.24 5.87 -29.40
CA ASP A 321 -6.16 5.17 -30.67
C ASP A 321 -7.49 5.17 -31.44
N PHE A 322 -8.63 5.09 -30.74
CA PHE A 322 -9.94 5.11 -31.39
C PHE A 322 -10.23 6.41 -32.13
N SER A 323 -9.89 7.54 -31.53
CA SER A 323 -10.11 8.86 -32.08
C SER A 323 -9.11 9.18 -33.20
N PHE A 324 -7.84 8.82 -33.02
CA PHE A 324 -6.81 9.03 -34.03
C PHE A 324 -7.11 8.31 -35.36
N TYR A 325 -7.54 7.06 -35.25
CA TYR A 325 -7.86 6.29 -36.46
C TYR A 325 -8.99 6.90 -37.23
N PHE A 326 -10.04 7.35 -36.56
CA PHE A 326 -11.15 8.06 -37.19
C PHE A 326 -10.71 9.36 -37.82
N MET A 327 -9.91 10.19 -37.13
CA MET A 327 -9.47 11.48 -37.60
C MET A 327 -8.50 11.37 -38.80
N ALA A 328 -7.61 10.38 -38.76
CA ALA A 328 -6.70 10.12 -39.87
C ALA A 328 -7.48 9.81 -41.17
N MET A 329 -8.53 8.96 -41.05
CA MET A 329 -9.39 8.68 -42.19
C MET A 329 -10.24 9.87 -42.61
N GLN A 330 -10.75 10.67 -41.68
CA GLN A 330 -11.49 11.90 -41.99
C GLN A 330 -10.61 12.92 -42.75
N SER A 331 -9.33 13.03 -42.42
CA SER A 331 -8.38 13.92 -43.08
C SER A 331 -8.15 13.54 -44.56
N GLN A 332 -8.23 12.24 -44.88
CA GLN A 332 -8.06 11.71 -46.22
C GLN A 332 -9.35 11.81 -47.07
N HIS A 333 -10.52 11.67 -46.46
CA HIS A 333 -11.83 11.55 -47.13
C HIS A 333 -12.76 12.70 -46.77
N ARG A 334 -12.33 13.96 -47.05
CA ARG A 334 -13.03 15.19 -46.64
C ARG A 334 -14.44 15.38 -47.17
N LYS A 335 -14.75 14.78 -48.34
CA LYS A 335 -16.06 14.89 -48.97
C LYS A 335 -17.11 13.94 -48.36
N LEU A 336 -16.69 12.99 -47.53
CA LEU A 336 -17.58 12.02 -46.93
C LEU A 336 -18.07 12.51 -45.55
N GLY A 337 -19.34 12.25 -45.26
CA GLY A 337 -19.89 12.51 -43.93
C GLY A 337 -19.25 11.63 -42.86
N GLY A 338 -19.14 12.12 -41.63
CA GLY A 338 -18.45 11.41 -40.54
C GLY A 338 -18.92 9.96 -40.36
N PHE A 339 -20.20 9.68 -40.53
CA PHE A 339 -20.74 8.31 -40.47
C PHE A 339 -20.39 7.41 -41.64
N GLN A 340 -20.17 7.99 -42.84
CA GLN A 340 -19.69 7.25 -44.01
C GLN A 340 -18.25 6.80 -43.81
N ILE A 341 -17.47 7.62 -43.10
CA ILE A 341 -16.09 7.32 -42.74
C ILE A 341 -16.04 6.28 -41.59
N LEU A 342 -16.91 6.41 -40.60
CA LEU A 342 -16.93 5.50 -39.46
C LEU A 342 -17.33 4.06 -39.85
N LYS A 343 -18.32 3.90 -40.75
CA LYS A 343 -18.88 2.59 -41.10
C LYS A 343 -17.83 1.53 -41.49
N PRO A 344 -16.87 1.81 -42.40
CA PRO A 344 -15.82 0.85 -42.76
C PRO A 344 -14.76 0.66 -41.64
N LEU A 345 -14.63 1.62 -40.70
CA LEU A 345 -13.68 1.55 -39.61
C LEU A 345 -14.21 0.77 -38.41
N LEU A 346 -15.52 0.68 -38.26
CA LEU A 346 -16.18 0.11 -37.09
C LEU A 346 -15.74 -1.34 -36.76
N PRO A 347 -15.58 -2.26 -37.74
CA PRO A 347 -15.07 -3.60 -37.45
C PRO A 347 -13.64 -3.60 -36.91
N SER A 348 -12.76 -2.74 -37.45
CA SER A 348 -11.37 -2.64 -37.01
C SER A 348 -11.27 -2.06 -35.59
N LEU A 349 -12.03 -0.99 -35.31
CA LEU A 349 -12.09 -0.38 -33.98
C LEU A 349 -12.69 -1.34 -32.94
N PHE A 350 -13.71 -2.11 -33.34
CA PHE A 350 -14.32 -3.11 -32.49
C PHE A 350 -13.37 -4.29 -32.19
N MET A 351 -12.63 -4.78 -33.18
CA MET A 351 -11.65 -5.83 -32.98
C MET A 351 -10.51 -5.36 -32.06
N GLY A 352 -10.03 -4.12 -32.23
CA GLY A 352 -9.05 -3.52 -31.33
C GLY A 352 -9.55 -3.44 -29.87
N LEU A 353 -10.80 -3.03 -29.67
CA LEU A 353 -11.43 -3.04 -28.36
C LEU A 353 -11.51 -4.49 -27.82
N MET A 354 -12.03 -5.44 -28.60
CA MET A 354 -12.21 -6.83 -28.16
C MET A 354 -10.91 -7.50 -27.75
N THR A 355 -9.82 -7.33 -28.49
CA THR A 355 -8.51 -7.89 -28.12
C THR A 355 -8.02 -7.38 -26.77
N THR A 356 -8.22 -6.09 -26.50
CA THR A 356 -7.85 -5.47 -25.22
C THR A 356 -8.78 -5.92 -24.09
N LEU A 357 -10.09 -5.97 -24.34
CA LEU A 357 -11.05 -6.44 -23.33
C LEU A 357 -10.79 -7.89 -22.93
N VAL A 358 -10.46 -8.77 -23.87
CA VAL A 358 -10.12 -10.17 -23.59
C VAL A 358 -8.95 -10.25 -22.61
N ALA A 359 -7.89 -9.43 -22.80
CA ALA A 359 -6.77 -9.41 -21.87
C ALA A 359 -7.19 -9.01 -20.44
N TYR A 360 -8.01 -7.97 -20.29
CA TYR A 360 -8.51 -7.56 -18.98
C TYR A 360 -9.53 -8.56 -18.37
N ILE A 361 -10.33 -9.22 -19.20
CA ILE A 361 -11.21 -10.30 -18.74
C ILE A 361 -10.37 -11.42 -18.12
N PHE A 362 -9.30 -11.86 -18.78
CA PHE A 362 -8.40 -12.86 -18.20
C PHE A 362 -7.75 -12.37 -16.92
N LEU A 363 -7.37 -11.09 -16.84
CA LEU A 363 -6.83 -10.49 -15.63
C LEU A 363 -7.83 -10.54 -14.46
N SER A 364 -9.15 -10.45 -14.74
CA SER A 364 -10.18 -10.50 -13.70
C SER A 364 -10.33 -11.87 -13.04
N PHE A 365 -9.87 -12.95 -13.68
CA PHE A 365 -9.88 -14.31 -13.10
C PHE A 365 -8.72 -14.58 -12.14
N THR A 366 -7.76 -13.66 -12.03
CA THR A 366 -6.68 -13.82 -11.06
C THR A 366 -7.20 -13.79 -9.62
N PRO A 367 -6.55 -14.50 -8.68
CA PRO A 367 -6.99 -14.52 -7.28
C PRO A 367 -6.75 -13.20 -6.54
N PHE A 368 -6.13 -12.21 -7.20
CA PHE A 368 -5.77 -10.93 -6.62
C PHE A 368 -6.90 -9.91 -6.73
N PRO A 369 -7.49 -9.42 -5.60
CA PRO A 369 -8.57 -8.43 -5.62
C PRO A 369 -8.21 -7.15 -6.37
N GLY A 370 -6.95 -6.68 -6.24
CA GLY A 370 -6.47 -5.49 -6.94
C GLY A 370 -6.51 -5.64 -8.46
N PHE A 371 -6.11 -6.77 -9.00
CA PHE A 371 -6.18 -7.02 -10.45
C PHE A 371 -7.61 -7.11 -10.95
N LYS A 372 -8.54 -7.64 -10.14
CA LYS A 372 -9.98 -7.61 -10.48
C LYS A 372 -10.50 -6.19 -10.57
N GLN A 373 -10.11 -5.33 -9.64
CA GLN A 373 -10.53 -3.93 -9.65
C GLN A 373 -9.96 -3.17 -10.86
N ILE A 374 -8.65 -3.36 -11.17
CA ILE A 374 -8.00 -2.81 -12.37
C ILE A 374 -8.68 -3.31 -13.63
N ALA A 375 -9.01 -4.60 -13.70
CA ALA A 375 -9.69 -5.20 -14.86
C ALA A 375 -11.08 -4.59 -15.09
N VAL A 376 -11.90 -4.47 -14.04
CA VAL A 376 -13.23 -3.85 -14.14
C VAL A 376 -13.12 -2.39 -14.56
N PHE A 377 -12.22 -1.62 -13.93
CA PHE A 377 -11.96 -0.23 -14.28
C PHE A 377 -11.60 -0.09 -15.77
N SER A 378 -10.69 -0.94 -16.25
CA SER A 378 -10.21 -0.91 -17.62
C SER A 378 -11.28 -1.35 -18.63
N ILE A 379 -11.99 -2.43 -18.36
CA ILE A 379 -13.06 -2.92 -19.24
C ILE A 379 -14.14 -1.87 -19.42
N VAL A 380 -14.62 -1.31 -18.32
CA VAL A 380 -15.68 -0.30 -18.31
C VAL A 380 -15.18 1.00 -18.97
N GLY A 381 -13.98 1.46 -18.60
CA GLY A 381 -13.41 2.69 -19.14
C GLY A 381 -13.19 2.66 -20.64
N LEU A 382 -12.57 1.58 -21.14
CA LEU A 382 -12.34 1.39 -22.59
C LEU A 382 -13.65 1.28 -23.38
N THR A 383 -14.62 0.53 -22.85
CA THR A 383 -15.91 0.38 -23.48
C THR A 383 -16.65 1.72 -23.55
N ALA A 384 -16.68 2.48 -22.46
CA ALA A 384 -17.31 3.80 -22.41
C ALA A 384 -16.61 4.81 -23.34
N ALA A 385 -15.29 4.83 -23.36
CA ALA A 385 -14.50 5.68 -24.26
C ALA A 385 -14.76 5.32 -25.74
N TRP A 386 -14.81 4.01 -26.05
CA TRP A 386 -15.12 3.54 -27.42
C TRP A 386 -16.54 3.94 -27.85
N ILE A 387 -17.55 3.73 -26.99
CA ILE A 387 -18.92 4.14 -27.26
C ILE A 387 -18.99 5.65 -27.51
N SER A 388 -18.33 6.44 -26.66
CA SER A 388 -18.26 7.90 -26.81
C SER A 388 -17.60 8.30 -28.14
N SER A 389 -16.49 7.65 -28.49
CA SER A 389 -15.81 7.88 -29.77
C SER A 389 -16.69 7.55 -30.96
N VAL A 390 -17.36 6.40 -30.96
CA VAL A 390 -18.22 5.96 -32.08
C VAL A 390 -19.46 6.84 -32.24
N LEU A 391 -20.05 7.32 -31.12
CA LEU A 391 -21.28 8.10 -31.17
C LEU A 391 -21.04 9.60 -31.36
N LEU A 392 -19.98 10.18 -30.82
CA LEU A 392 -19.75 11.63 -30.79
C LEU A 392 -18.85 12.09 -31.92
N LEU A 393 -17.75 11.37 -32.25
CA LEU A 393 -16.77 11.76 -33.27
C LEU A 393 -17.38 12.05 -34.62
N PRO A 394 -18.29 11.22 -35.19
CA PRO A 394 -18.85 11.47 -36.53
C PRO A 394 -19.68 12.74 -36.64
N ARG A 395 -20.08 13.34 -35.51
CA ARG A 395 -20.89 14.58 -35.48
C ARG A 395 -20.05 15.85 -35.49
N LEU A 396 -18.77 15.70 -35.25
CA LEU A 396 -17.87 16.85 -35.24
C LEU A 396 -17.53 17.30 -36.65
N PRO A 397 -17.35 18.62 -36.87
CA PRO A 397 -17.02 19.13 -38.16
C PRO A 397 -15.67 18.61 -38.68
N ALA A 398 -15.59 18.35 -39.99
CA ALA A 398 -14.40 17.81 -40.61
C ALA A 398 -13.17 18.74 -40.38
N LEU A 399 -12.02 18.11 -40.17
CA LEU A 399 -10.76 18.79 -39.95
C LEU A 399 -10.12 19.26 -41.24
N ASN A 400 -9.57 20.48 -41.26
CA ASN A 400 -8.74 20.99 -42.35
C ASN A 400 -7.27 20.53 -42.15
N ALA A 401 -6.98 19.26 -42.41
CA ALA A 401 -5.69 18.64 -42.06
C ALA A 401 -4.78 18.39 -43.28
N GLN A 402 -4.67 19.37 -44.24
CA GLN A 402 -3.70 19.26 -45.35
C GLN A 402 -2.22 19.13 -44.92
N PRO A 403 -1.76 19.79 -43.85
CA PRO A 403 -0.33 19.76 -43.50
C PRO A 403 0.18 18.42 -42.94
N ALA A 404 -0.68 17.60 -42.35
CA ALA A 404 -0.29 16.35 -41.68
C ALA A 404 0.29 15.30 -42.65
N ILE A 405 -0.29 15.20 -43.84
CA ILE A 405 0.14 14.23 -44.86
C ILE A 405 1.55 14.55 -45.39
N GLN A 406 1.88 15.84 -45.52
CA GLN A 406 3.22 16.27 -45.95
C GLN A 406 4.27 16.06 -44.85
N ALA A 407 3.95 16.36 -43.61
CA ALA A 407 4.86 16.18 -42.48
C ALA A 407 5.23 14.70 -42.25
N LEU A 408 4.33 13.77 -42.58
CA LEU A 408 4.54 12.31 -42.37
C LEU A 408 5.09 11.62 -43.64
N SER A 409 5.30 12.35 -44.76
CA SER A 409 5.85 11.80 -46.01
C SER A 409 7.22 11.15 -45.84
N TRP A 410 8.06 11.67 -44.94
CA TRP A 410 9.34 11.07 -44.57
C TRP A 410 9.21 9.67 -43.98
N ILE A 411 8.14 9.38 -43.21
CA ILE A 411 7.85 8.04 -42.67
C ILE A 411 7.54 7.08 -43.83
N GLY A 412 6.75 7.55 -44.81
CA GLY A 412 6.50 6.78 -46.03
C GLY A 412 7.77 6.46 -46.80
N GLN A 413 8.67 7.45 -46.97
CA GLN A 413 9.98 7.27 -47.62
C GLN A 413 10.87 6.30 -46.81
N ALA A 414 10.93 6.46 -45.50
CA ALA A 414 11.67 5.56 -44.60
C ALA A 414 11.14 4.12 -44.68
N ARG A 415 9.81 3.94 -44.73
CA ARG A 415 9.18 2.61 -44.91
C ARG A 415 9.57 1.99 -46.25
N LEU A 416 9.51 2.73 -47.36
CA LEU A 416 9.91 2.22 -48.65
C LEU A 416 11.38 1.88 -48.69
N TRP A 417 12.26 2.75 -48.16
CA TRP A 417 13.68 2.49 -47.99
C TRP A 417 13.96 1.21 -47.21
N PHE A 418 13.22 0.98 -46.12
CA PHE A 418 13.38 -0.20 -45.28
C PHE A 418 12.85 -1.47 -45.98
N GLN A 419 11.75 -1.36 -46.73
CA GLN A 419 11.21 -2.48 -47.52
C GLN A 419 12.15 -2.92 -48.66
N GLN A 420 12.85 -2.00 -49.29
CA GLN A 420 13.75 -2.28 -50.41
C GLN A 420 15.08 -2.88 -49.96
N ARG A 421 15.49 -2.69 -48.67
CA ARG A 421 16.77 -3.16 -48.15
C ARG A 421 16.59 -4.40 -47.24
N THR A 422 16.40 -5.56 -47.87
CA THR A 422 16.23 -6.84 -47.18
C THR A 422 17.37 -7.17 -46.22
N LYS A 423 18.64 -6.88 -46.57
CA LYS A 423 19.81 -7.11 -45.73
C LYS A 423 19.78 -6.25 -44.44
N VAL A 424 19.36 -5.00 -44.52
CA VAL A 424 19.22 -4.10 -43.37
C VAL A 424 18.10 -4.58 -42.47
N ARG A 425 16.97 -4.99 -43.03
CA ARG A 425 15.83 -5.53 -42.29
C ARG A 425 16.19 -6.83 -41.55
N SER A 426 16.81 -7.80 -42.22
CA SER A 426 17.23 -9.04 -41.61
C SER A 426 18.32 -8.81 -40.54
N GLY A 427 19.24 -7.89 -40.74
CA GLY A 427 20.25 -7.51 -39.77
C GLY A 427 19.61 -6.90 -38.51
N LEU A 428 18.66 -5.99 -38.68
CA LEU A 428 17.96 -5.36 -37.56
C LEU A 428 17.11 -6.37 -36.77
N ILE A 429 16.41 -7.27 -37.47
CA ILE A 429 15.68 -8.37 -36.80
C ILE A 429 16.65 -9.28 -36.03
N ALA A 430 17.79 -9.62 -36.62
CA ALA A 430 18.81 -10.43 -35.94
C ALA A 430 19.37 -9.76 -34.69
N ILE A 431 19.62 -8.42 -34.75
CA ILE A 431 20.05 -7.64 -33.58
C ILE A 431 18.97 -7.63 -32.49
N ILE A 432 17.72 -7.36 -32.84
CA ILE A 432 16.61 -7.37 -31.87
C ILE A 432 16.47 -8.75 -31.22
N LEU A 433 16.55 -9.82 -31.99
CA LEU A 433 16.51 -11.18 -31.47
C LEU A 433 17.72 -11.48 -30.60
N ALA A 434 18.93 -11.08 -31.00
CA ALA A 434 20.14 -11.28 -30.20
C ALA A 434 20.09 -10.53 -28.87
N VAL A 435 19.65 -9.27 -28.88
CA VAL A 435 19.45 -8.48 -27.66
C VAL A 435 18.33 -9.05 -26.81
N GLY A 436 17.22 -9.45 -27.42
CA GLY A 436 16.10 -10.07 -26.70
C GLY A 436 16.49 -11.42 -26.05
N THR A 437 17.20 -12.28 -26.78
CA THR A 437 17.67 -13.56 -26.20
C THR A 437 18.75 -13.34 -25.15
N SER A 438 19.68 -12.40 -25.33
CA SER A 438 20.69 -12.12 -24.31
C SER A 438 20.07 -11.55 -23.04
N SER A 439 19.01 -10.76 -23.14
CA SER A 439 18.31 -10.22 -21.95
C SER A 439 17.66 -11.31 -21.09
N LEU A 440 17.26 -12.45 -21.67
CA LEU A 440 16.70 -13.58 -20.93
C LEU A 440 17.69 -14.16 -19.91
N PHE A 441 19.00 -14.10 -20.17
CA PHE A 441 20.03 -14.58 -19.25
C PHE A 441 20.24 -13.66 -18.04
N TYR A 442 19.76 -12.41 -18.13
CA TYR A 442 19.83 -11.44 -17.04
C TYR A 442 18.50 -11.31 -16.27
N LEU A 443 17.46 -12.01 -16.71
CA LEU A 443 16.17 -12.03 -16.01
C LEU A 443 16.35 -12.75 -14.67
N LYS A 444 16.22 -12.01 -13.59
CA LYS A 444 16.10 -12.54 -12.23
C LYS A 444 14.65 -12.36 -11.79
N SER A 445 14.00 -13.46 -11.43
CA SER A 445 12.71 -13.38 -10.74
C SER A 445 12.97 -12.83 -9.34
N ASN A 446 12.25 -11.80 -8.98
CA ASN A 446 12.26 -11.24 -7.64
C ASN A 446 10.82 -11.25 -7.13
N ASP A 447 10.51 -12.24 -6.29
CA ASP A 447 9.17 -12.48 -5.76
C ASP A 447 8.92 -11.70 -4.46
N ASP A 448 9.86 -10.83 -4.06
CA ASP A 448 9.68 -10.00 -2.87
C ASP A 448 8.64 -8.89 -3.14
N ILE A 449 7.46 -9.08 -2.56
CA ILE A 449 6.32 -8.15 -2.64
C ILE A 449 6.70 -6.74 -2.14
N ARG A 450 7.70 -6.64 -1.26
CA ARG A 450 8.21 -5.35 -0.75
C ARG A 450 8.81 -4.47 -1.86
N ASN A 451 9.28 -5.08 -2.95
CA ASN A 451 9.81 -4.35 -4.11
C ASN A 451 8.73 -3.75 -5.00
N LEU A 452 7.46 -4.18 -4.85
CA LEU A 452 6.32 -3.54 -5.52
C LEU A 452 6.01 -2.14 -4.93
N GLN A 453 6.40 -1.92 -3.70
CA GLN A 453 6.50 -0.57 -3.14
C GLN A 453 7.94 -0.10 -3.32
N GLY A 454 8.18 0.86 -4.20
CA GLY A 454 9.45 1.59 -4.19
C GLY A 454 9.65 2.18 -2.80
N MET A 455 10.30 1.45 -1.88
CA MET A 455 10.60 1.98 -0.56
C MET A 455 11.68 3.04 -0.70
N ASP A 456 11.47 4.20 -0.07
CA ASP A 456 12.53 5.17 0.11
C ASP A 456 13.69 4.52 0.89
N ALA A 457 14.90 4.66 0.37
CA ALA A 457 16.10 4.13 1.00
C ALA A 457 16.28 4.65 2.44
N SER A 458 15.86 5.89 2.71
CA SER A 458 15.94 6.49 4.04
C SER A 458 14.97 5.85 5.04
N LEU A 459 13.74 5.54 4.61
CA LEU A 459 12.76 4.84 5.44
C LEU A 459 13.21 3.41 5.74
N LYS A 460 13.81 2.73 4.76
CA LYS A 460 14.36 1.39 4.94
C LYS A 460 15.49 1.38 5.97
N LEU A 461 16.40 2.34 5.89
CA LEU A 461 17.50 2.47 6.86
C LEU A 461 16.99 2.78 8.28
N GLN A 462 15.97 3.64 8.40
CA GLN A 462 15.37 3.94 9.70
C GLN A 462 14.65 2.71 10.29
N ASP A 463 13.89 1.98 9.48
CA ASP A 463 13.24 0.74 9.90
C ASP A 463 14.27 -0.31 10.34
N GLN A 464 15.35 -0.46 9.59
CA GLN A 464 16.44 -1.36 9.92
C GLN A 464 17.13 -0.97 11.22
N ALA A 465 17.41 0.32 11.44
CA ALA A 465 18.03 0.81 12.68
C ALA A 465 17.16 0.52 13.92
N VAL A 466 15.82 0.71 13.81
CA VAL A 466 14.90 0.38 14.90
C VAL A 466 14.88 -1.12 15.18
N ARG A 467 14.90 -1.95 14.13
CA ARG A 467 14.89 -3.43 14.26
C ARG A 467 16.19 -3.99 14.83
N GLU A 468 17.32 -3.46 14.40
CA GLU A 468 18.63 -3.90 14.88
C GLU A 468 18.85 -3.54 16.34
N GLN A 469 18.41 -2.34 16.78
CA GLN A 469 18.60 -1.90 18.16
C GLN A 469 17.66 -2.61 19.14
N PHE A 470 16.38 -2.81 18.81
CA PHE A 470 15.40 -3.35 19.73
C PHE A 470 14.95 -4.79 19.44
N GLY A 471 15.75 -5.53 18.66
CA GLY A 471 15.66 -6.99 18.58
C GLY A 471 14.38 -7.57 18.01
N GLN A 472 13.67 -6.81 17.19
CA GLN A 472 12.55 -7.39 16.46
C GLN A 472 13.05 -8.27 15.31
N GLN A 473 13.63 -9.41 15.64
CA GLN A 473 13.62 -10.56 14.74
C GLN A 473 12.17 -11.01 14.62
N GLN A 474 11.46 -10.38 13.71
CA GLN A 474 10.08 -10.75 13.49
C GLN A 474 10.02 -11.95 12.56
N SER A 475 9.74 -13.09 13.14
CA SER A 475 8.70 -13.87 12.51
C SER A 475 7.36 -13.22 12.95
N SER A 476 6.59 -12.75 12.00
CA SER A 476 5.20 -12.33 12.24
C SER A 476 4.31 -13.56 12.43
N ASP A 477 4.90 -14.67 12.84
CA ASP A 477 4.25 -15.94 12.99
C ASP A 477 3.57 -15.95 14.37
N TYR A 478 2.30 -16.19 14.38
CA TYR A 478 1.52 -16.33 15.60
C TYR A 478 0.63 -17.57 15.53
N PHE A 479 0.46 -18.19 16.66
CA PHE A 479 -0.46 -19.31 16.82
C PHE A 479 -1.85 -18.79 17.19
N VAL A 480 -2.87 -19.34 16.55
CA VAL A 480 -4.26 -19.05 16.90
C VAL A 480 -4.86 -20.27 17.56
N VAL A 481 -5.08 -20.17 18.85
CA VAL A 481 -5.75 -21.22 19.62
C VAL A 481 -7.25 -20.98 19.57
N ARG A 482 -8.02 -22.00 19.23
CA ARG A 482 -9.49 -21.97 19.17
C ARG A 482 -10.06 -22.89 20.20
N ALA A 483 -10.93 -22.37 21.05
CA ALA A 483 -11.59 -23.17 22.04
C ALA A 483 -13.03 -22.69 22.25
N ALA A 484 -13.93 -23.61 22.57
CA ALA A 484 -15.32 -23.29 22.87
C ALA A 484 -15.47 -22.73 24.28
N SER A 485 -14.47 -22.95 25.18
CA SER A 485 -14.46 -22.45 26.54
C SER A 485 -13.07 -22.03 26.98
N ALA A 486 -12.98 -21.16 28.00
CA ALA A 486 -11.72 -20.73 28.61
C ALA A 486 -10.86 -21.90 29.12
N ASN A 487 -11.48 -22.94 29.69
CA ASN A 487 -10.77 -24.12 30.16
C ASN A 487 -10.14 -24.93 29.03
N GLU A 488 -10.85 -25.09 27.92
CA GLU A 488 -10.34 -25.77 26.72
C GLU A 488 -9.20 -24.96 26.07
N MET A 489 -9.33 -23.64 26.03
CA MET A 489 -8.26 -22.74 25.53
C MET A 489 -6.98 -22.96 26.37
N GLN A 490 -7.09 -22.97 27.69
CA GLN A 490 -5.94 -23.17 28.59
C GLN A 490 -5.30 -24.56 28.43
N GLN A 491 -6.10 -25.60 28.17
CA GLN A 491 -5.57 -26.93 27.88
C GLN A 491 -4.81 -27.01 26.57
N GLN A 492 -5.32 -26.33 25.50
CA GLN A 492 -4.66 -26.28 24.20
C GLN A 492 -3.40 -25.44 24.24
N GLU A 493 -3.39 -24.33 24.98
CA GLU A 493 -2.19 -23.52 25.21
C GLU A 493 -1.07 -24.29 25.92
N GLN A 494 -1.43 -25.17 26.83
CA GLN A 494 -0.46 -26.04 27.53
C GLN A 494 0.13 -27.14 26.64
N GLN A 495 -0.51 -27.46 25.52
CA GLN A 495 -0.03 -28.47 24.56
C GLN A 495 0.86 -27.88 23.46
N LEU A 496 0.85 -26.55 23.30
CA LEU A 496 1.73 -25.79 22.41
C LEU A 496 3.10 -25.54 23.03
#